data_5f8154c4f145d0671f1aa485ad2821f4
#
_entry.id   5f8154c4f145d0671f1aa485ad2821f4
#
_cell.length_a   1.000
_cell.length_b   1.000
_cell.length_c   1.000
_cell.angle_alpha   90.00
_cell.angle_beta   90.00
_cell.angle_gamma   90.00
#
_symmetry.space_group_name_H-M   'P 1'
#
loop_
_entity.id
_entity.type
_entity.pdbx_description
1 polymer ?
#
loop_
_entity_poly.entity_id
_entity_poly.type
_entity_poly.pdbx_seq_one_letter_code
_entity_poly.pdbx_strand_id
1 'polypeptide(L)'
;MTKYSSRYASSPEAVKKYDTQQLREEFLIDDLMQEDEVVLVYSHYDRYIAGSAVPVKGDLALETIDPLKAPYFLERRELGIINVGGSGSVVVEGTSYELGFKDALYIGSGNKEVIFKSNDSNNPAKFYLNSAPAHTTYPTVKVSLAEANKLELGTIETANHRTVNQMIIGSVVTTCQLQMGMTELRPGSVWNTMPAHVHDRRMEVYFYLDIPENQAVCHFMGQPQETRHIWMNNHQAVISPPWSIHSGSGTSNYTFIWGMAGENLDYGDMDVCKITDLR
;
A
#
# COMPACT_ATOMS: atom_id res chain seq x y z
N MET A 1 4.16 -12.53 -16.61
CA MET A 1 2.88 -12.10 -17.24
C MET A 1 2.16 -11.18 -16.28
N THR A 2 1.58 -10.09 -16.77
CA THR A 2 0.80 -9.16 -15.92
C THR A 2 -0.63 -9.69 -15.79
N LYS A 3 -1.08 -9.94 -14.54
CA LYS A 3 -2.46 -10.26 -14.19
C LYS A 3 -3.12 -9.06 -13.55
N TYR A 4 -4.41 -8.86 -13.80
CA TYR A 4 -5.15 -7.81 -13.10
C TYR A 4 -6.57 -8.20 -12.78
N SER A 5 -7.11 -7.56 -11.74
CA SER A 5 -8.53 -7.57 -11.40
C SER A 5 -9.02 -6.16 -11.12
N SER A 6 -10.32 -5.96 -11.08
CA SER A 6 -10.94 -4.67 -10.76
C SER A 6 -11.85 -4.80 -9.54
N ARG A 7 -11.84 -3.76 -8.70
CA ARG A 7 -12.77 -3.60 -7.57
C ARG A 7 -13.59 -2.32 -7.79
N TYR A 8 -14.90 -2.47 -7.92
CA TYR A 8 -15.81 -1.34 -8.06
C TYR A 8 -16.00 -0.63 -6.71
N ALA A 9 -16.37 0.64 -6.75
CA ALA A 9 -16.62 1.40 -5.53
C ALA A 9 -17.97 1.01 -4.92
N SER A 10 -17.96 0.53 -3.69
CA SER A 10 -19.15 0.25 -2.90
C SER A 10 -19.52 1.43 -2.01
N SER A 11 -20.81 1.74 -1.91
CA SER A 11 -21.28 2.80 -1.02
C SER A 11 -21.26 2.35 0.45
N PRO A 12 -21.11 3.26 1.42
CA PRO A 12 -21.17 2.90 2.84
C PRO A 12 -22.49 2.23 3.20
N GLU A 13 -23.60 2.63 2.58
CA GLU A 13 -24.93 2.03 2.83
C GLU A 13 -25.04 0.58 2.34
N ALA A 14 -24.34 0.24 1.26
CA ALA A 14 -24.27 -1.15 0.78
C ALA A 14 -23.44 -2.00 1.73
N VAL A 15 -22.27 -1.49 2.14
CA VAL A 15 -21.29 -2.21 2.97
C VAL A 15 -21.84 -2.56 4.35
N LYS A 16 -22.77 -1.78 4.91
CA LYS A 16 -23.48 -2.13 6.16
C LYS A 16 -24.15 -3.50 6.12
N LYS A 17 -24.50 -3.99 4.93
CA LYS A 17 -25.22 -5.25 4.73
C LYS A 17 -24.32 -6.40 4.26
N TYR A 18 -23.05 -6.16 4.01
CA TYR A 18 -22.13 -7.17 3.53
C TYR A 18 -21.83 -8.17 4.64
N ASP A 19 -21.90 -9.44 4.29
CA ASP A 19 -21.37 -10.51 5.13
C ASP A 19 -19.83 -10.58 5.04
N THR A 20 -19.24 -11.52 5.79
CA THR A 20 -17.79 -11.68 5.83
C THR A 20 -17.21 -12.01 4.46
N GLN A 21 -17.88 -12.82 3.64
CA GLN A 21 -17.42 -13.19 2.32
C GLN A 21 -17.43 -11.98 1.37
N GLN A 22 -18.53 -11.24 1.35
CA GLN A 22 -18.67 -10.03 0.52
C GLN A 22 -17.64 -8.96 0.88
N LEU A 23 -17.38 -8.74 2.19
CA LEU A 23 -16.33 -7.81 2.64
C LEU A 23 -14.95 -8.22 2.12
N ARG A 24 -14.64 -9.51 2.16
CA ARG A 24 -13.36 -10.04 1.67
C ARG A 24 -13.26 -9.90 0.14
N GLU A 25 -14.32 -10.23 -0.59
CA GLU A 25 -14.34 -10.14 -2.07
C GLU A 25 -14.18 -8.69 -2.56
N GLU A 26 -14.74 -7.72 -1.84
CA GLU A 26 -14.70 -6.31 -2.23
C GLU A 26 -13.39 -5.60 -1.81
N PHE A 27 -12.87 -5.88 -0.63
CA PHE A 27 -11.81 -5.07 -0.02
C PHE A 27 -10.49 -5.82 0.20
N LEU A 28 -10.50 -7.14 0.38
CA LEU A 28 -9.27 -7.91 0.56
C LEU A 28 -8.59 -8.18 -0.78
N ILE A 29 -7.27 -8.04 -0.79
CA ILE A 29 -6.37 -8.48 -1.85
C ILE A 29 -5.45 -9.54 -1.25
N ASP A 30 -5.66 -10.80 -1.59
CA ASP A 30 -4.99 -11.96 -0.99
C ASP A 30 -4.13 -12.76 -1.98
N ASP A 31 -4.04 -12.31 -3.22
CA ASP A 31 -3.30 -12.94 -4.31
C ASP A 31 -2.01 -12.21 -4.72
N LEU A 32 -1.51 -11.30 -3.87
CA LEU A 32 -0.24 -10.61 -4.10
C LEU A 32 0.98 -11.53 -3.90
N MET A 33 2.13 -11.07 -4.34
CA MET A 33 3.44 -11.74 -4.19
C MET A 33 3.55 -13.11 -4.89
N GLN A 34 2.86 -13.26 -6.04
CA GLN A 34 3.00 -14.45 -6.90
C GLN A 34 4.35 -14.43 -7.63
N GLU A 35 5.08 -15.54 -7.56
CA GLU A 35 6.37 -15.70 -8.25
C GLU A 35 6.23 -15.63 -9.77
N ASP A 36 7.16 -14.94 -10.41
CA ASP A 36 7.22 -14.71 -11.86
C ASP A 36 6.01 -13.98 -12.46
N GLU A 37 5.30 -13.20 -11.62
CA GLU A 37 4.13 -12.45 -12.04
C GLU A 37 4.16 -10.99 -11.58
N VAL A 38 3.55 -10.12 -12.39
CA VAL A 38 3.08 -8.81 -11.96
C VAL A 38 1.58 -8.95 -11.71
N VAL A 39 1.14 -8.72 -10.47
CA VAL A 39 -0.27 -8.76 -10.06
C VAL A 39 -0.73 -7.36 -9.76
N LEU A 40 -1.85 -6.92 -10.36
CA LEU A 40 -2.40 -5.59 -10.20
C LEU A 40 -3.88 -5.66 -9.83
N VAL A 41 -4.31 -4.84 -8.88
CA VAL A 41 -5.71 -4.65 -8.52
C VAL A 41 -6.10 -3.19 -8.74
N TYR A 42 -6.95 -2.95 -9.73
CA TYR A 42 -7.47 -1.63 -10.04
C TYR A 42 -8.70 -1.34 -9.18
N SER A 43 -8.60 -0.35 -8.30
CA SER A 43 -9.71 0.14 -7.51
C SER A 43 -10.38 1.34 -8.17
N HIS A 44 -11.71 1.35 -8.19
CA HIS A 44 -12.49 2.50 -8.64
C HIS A 44 -12.54 3.63 -7.59
N TYR A 45 -12.07 3.41 -6.36
CA TYR A 45 -11.77 4.50 -5.43
C TYR A 45 -10.51 5.22 -5.90
N ASP A 46 -10.65 6.50 -6.19
CA ASP A 46 -9.57 7.39 -6.68
C ASP A 46 -8.71 6.80 -7.81
N ARG A 47 -9.24 5.80 -8.54
CA ARG A 47 -8.56 5.13 -9.67
C ARG A 47 -7.18 4.57 -9.25
N TYR A 48 -7.09 4.11 -8.00
CA TYR A 48 -5.87 3.60 -7.41
C TYR A 48 -5.56 2.17 -7.87
N ILE A 49 -4.29 1.85 -7.99
CA ILE A 49 -3.85 0.47 -8.26
C ILE A 49 -2.90 0.05 -7.12
N ALA A 50 -3.21 -1.07 -6.49
CA ALA A 50 -2.28 -1.81 -5.65
C ALA A 50 -1.80 -3.05 -6.39
N GLY A 51 -0.56 -3.47 -6.16
CA GLY A 51 -0.03 -4.64 -6.86
C GLY A 51 1.30 -5.14 -6.33
N SER A 52 1.86 -6.09 -7.03
CA SER A 52 3.18 -6.66 -6.70
C SER A 52 3.90 -7.18 -7.94
N ALA A 53 5.23 -7.33 -7.82
CA ALA A 53 6.07 -8.00 -8.80
C ALA A 53 7.13 -8.84 -8.06
N VAL A 54 7.24 -10.13 -8.41
CA VAL A 54 8.22 -11.05 -7.78
C VAL A 54 8.99 -11.77 -8.86
N PRO A 55 10.09 -11.21 -9.38
CA PRO A 55 10.93 -11.84 -10.40
C PRO A 55 11.79 -12.93 -9.77
N VAL A 56 11.60 -14.19 -10.16
CA VAL A 56 12.37 -15.36 -9.69
C VAL A 56 13.19 -15.98 -10.80
N LYS A 57 12.55 -16.40 -11.91
CA LYS A 57 13.18 -17.07 -13.06
C LYS A 57 13.72 -16.09 -14.09
N GLY A 58 13.25 -14.86 -14.08
CA GLY A 58 13.65 -13.84 -15.02
C GLY A 58 13.06 -12.48 -14.68
N ASP A 59 13.45 -11.49 -15.47
CA ASP A 59 12.99 -10.12 -15.33
C ASP A 59 11.49 -10.01 -15.62
N LEU A 60 10.81 -9.11 -14.92
CA LEU A 60 9.38 -8.82 -15.14
C LEU A 60 9.19 -7.38 -15.63
N ALA A 61 8.52 -7.20 -16.76
CA ALA A 61 8.15 -5.88 -17.24
C ALA A 61 6.78 -5.45 -16.69
N LEU A 62 6.64 -4.18 -16.34
CA LEU A 62 5.36 -3.58 -15.99
C LEU A 62 4.59 -3.25 -17.28
N GLU A 63 3.67 -4.10 -17.64
CA GLU A 63 2.80 -3.90 -18.81
C GLU A 63 1.57 -3.08 -18.44
N THR A 64 1.01 -2.34 -19.42
CA THR A 64 -0.29 -1.69 -19.24
C THR A 64 -1.42 -2.70 -19.09
N ILE A 65 -2.54 -2.27 -18.54
CA ILE A 65 -3.76 -3.08 -18.41
C ILE A 65 -4.92 -2.43 -19.19
N ASP A 66 -5.84 -3.25 -19.65
CA ASP A 66 -6.94 -2.80 -20.53
C ASP A 66 -7.76 -1.61 -19.96
N PRO A 67 -8.11 -1.54 -18.66
CA PRO A 67 -8.85 -0.40 -18.10
C PRO A 67 -8.16 0.97 -18.28
N LEU A 68 -6.84 1.00 -18.40
CA LEU A 68 -6.10 2.26 -18.54
C LEU A 68 -6.21 2.86 -19.95
N LYS A 69 -6.50 2.05 -20.99
CA LYS A 69 -6.54 2.48 -22.39
C LYS A 69 -5.34 3.36 -22.77
N ALA A 70 -4.17 2.99 -22.30
CA ALA A 70 -2.91 3.68 -22.47
C ALA A 70 -1.88 2.77 -23.14
N PRO A 71 -0.98 3.26 -24.01
CA PRO A 71 0.05 2.45 -24.69
C PRO A 71 1.10 1.86 -23.74
N TYR A 72 1.29 2.46 -22.57
CA TYR A 72 2.15 1.97 -21.48
C TYR A 72 1.59 2.39 -20.11
N PHE A 73 1.99 1.69 -19.06
CA PHE A 73 1.37 1.80 -17.74
C PHE A 73 1.45 3.22 -17.13
N LEU A 74 2.58 3.89 -17.23
CA LEU A 74 2.82 5.21 -16.62
C LEU A 74 2.53 6.39 -17.56
N GLU A 75 1.77 6.22 -18.66
CA GLU A 75 1.42 7.34 -19.53
C GLU A 75 0.72 8.48 -18.78
N ARG A 76 -0.17 8.15 -17.84
CA ARG A 76 -1.00 9.11 -17.07
C ARG A 76 -1.01 8.80 -15.59
N ARG A 77 -0.01 8.06 -15.09
CA ARG A 77 0.06 7.58 -13.72
C ARG A 77 1.45 7.74 -13.15
N GLU A 78 1.53 7.86 -11.85
CA GLU A 78 2.75 7.75 -11.06
C GLU A 78 2.76 6.43 -10.29
N LEU A 79 3.93 5.96 -9.90
CA LEU A 79 4.15 4.68 -9.26
C LEU A 79 5.07 4.81 -8.05
N GLY A 80 4.64 4.27 -6.93
CA GLY A 80 5.48 4.03 -5.75
C GLY A 80 5.73 2.53 -5.60
N ILE A 81 6.94 2.18 -5.22
CA ILE A 81 7.41 0.81 -5.02
C ILE A 81 8.07 0.73 -3.66
N ILE A 82 7.80 -0.33 -2.88
CA ILE A 82 8.59 -0.68 -1.69
C ILE A 82 9.00 -2.15 -1.84
N ASN A 83 10.30 -2.44 -1.71
CA ASN A 83 10.80 -3.80 -1.75
C ASN A 83 10.64 -4.46 -0.36
N VAL A 84 9.91 -5.55 -0.29
CA VAL A 84 9.65 -6.32 0.94
C VAL A 84 10.24 -7.74 0.91
N GLY A 85 11.18 -7.99 0.00
CA GLY A 85 11.89 -9.27 -0.16
C GLY A 85 13.39 -9.12 -0.12
N GLY A 86 14.10 -10.05 -0.75
CA GLY A 86 15.53 -9.95 -0.99
C GLY A 86 15.91 -8.73 -1.83
N SER A 87 17.21 -8.46 -1.97
CA SER A 87 17.67 -7.33 -2.79
C SER A 87 17.35 -7.54 -4.28
N GLY A 88 17.03 -6.44 -4.95
CA GLY A 88 16.77 -6.43 -6.37
C GLY A 88 16.88 -5.03 -6.95
N SER A 89 16.59 -4.89 -8.22
CA SER A 89 16.61 -3.61 -8.89
C SER A 89 15.34 -3.35 -9.70
N VAL A 90 15.04 -2.07 -9.87
CA VAL A 90 14.02 -1.60 -10.81
C VAL A 90 14.73 -0.78 -11.87
N VAL A 91 14.62 -1.21 -13.13
CA VAL A 91 15.17 -0.49 -14.28
C VAL A 91 14.08 0.40 -14.86
N VAL A 92 14.36 1.71 -14.95
CA VAL A 92 13.44 2.71 -15.50
C VAL A 92 14.15 3.40 -16.66
N GLU A 93 13.63 3.29 -17.88
CA GLU A 93 14.23 3.86 -19.09
C GLU A 93 15.74 3.56 -19.20
N GLY A 94 16.13 2.31 -18.90
CA GLY A 94 17.52 1.85 -18.92
C GLY A 94 18.38 2.25 -17.70
N THR A 95 17.87 3.05 -16.77
CA THR A 95 18.57 3.39 -15.51
C THR A 95 18.19 2.42 -14.41
N SER A 96 19.17 1.76 -13.78
CA SER A 96 18.95 0.78 -12.69
C SER A 96 18.94 1.46 -11.32
N TYR A 97 17.93 1.16 -10.53
CA TYR A 97 17.77 1.58 -9.13
C TYR A 97 17.80 0.35 -8.22
N GLU A 98 18.91 0.15 -7.51
CA GLU A 98 19.04 -0.95 -6.55
C GLU A 98 18.19 -0.69 -5.30
N LEU A 99 17.34 -1.65 -4.94
CA LEU A 99 16.47 -1.60 -3.77
C LEU A 99 16.79 -2.74 -2.81
N GLY A 100 17.27 -2.39 -1.61
CA GLY A 100 17.36 -3.31 -0.48
C GLY A 100 15.98 -3.54 0.17
N PHE A 101 15.97 -4.38 1.20
CA PHE A 101 14.76 -4.63 2.00
C PHE A 101 14.25 -3.33 2.63
N LYS A 102 12.98 -3.03 2.38
CA LYS A 102 12.28 -1.83 2.85
C LYS A 102 12.75 -0.51 2.20
N ASP A 103 13.52 -0.54 1.12
CA ASP A 103 13.78 0.65 0.30
C ASP A 103 12.58 0.96 -0.60
N ALA A 104 12.38 2.25 -0.91
CA ALA A 104 11.33 2.72 -1.79
C ALA A 104 11.87 3.36 -3.07
N LEU A 105 11.04 3.35 -4.12
CA LEU A 105 11.28 4.06 -5.37
C LEU A 105 9.98 4.74 -5.81
N TYR A 106 10.05 6.02 -6.10
CA TYR A 106 9.01 6.77 -6.80
C TYR A 106 9.35 6.91 -8.28
N ILE A 107 8.38 6.68 -9.16
CA ILE A 107 8.52 6.86 -10.61
C ILE A 107 7.39 7.76 -11.10
N GLY A 108 7.75 8.90 -11.67
CA GLY A 108 6.78 9.84 -12.25
C GLY A 108 6.15 9.33 -13.54
N SER A 109 5.09 10.00 -13.99
CA SER A 109 4.43 9.69 -15.28
C SER A 109 5.36 9.94 -16.47
N GLY A 110 5.05 9.30 -17.61
CA GLY A 110 5.79 9.44 -18.87
C GLY A 110 6.86 8.38 -19.10
N ASN A 111 7.29 7.64 -18.09
CA ASN A 111 8.24 6.54 -18.22
C ASN A 111 7.56 5.33 -18.88
N LYS A 112 8.10 4.87 -20.01
CA LYS A 112 7.50 3.81 -20.83
C LYS A 112 7.91 2.41 -20.40
N GLU A 113 9.14 2.28 -19.93
CA GLU A 113 9.74 1.02 -19.53
C GLU A 113 10.04 0.98 -18.03
N VAL A 114 9.49 -0.02 -17.35
CA VAL A 114 9.80 -0.36 -15.97
C VAL A 114 10.00 -1.87 -15.88
N ILE A 115 11.18 -2.31 -15.44
CA ILE A 115 11.55 -3.74 -15.36
C ILE A 115 11.99 -4.06 -13.93
N PHE A 116 11.45 -5.11 -13.35
CA PHE A 116 11.77 -5.63 -12.03
C PHE A 116 12.76 -6.79 -12.13
N LYS A 117 13.77 -6.80 -11.28
CA LYS A 117 14.83 -7.84 -11.23
C LYS A 117 15.12 -8.24 -9.80
N SER A 118 15.38 -9.53 -9.56
CA SER A 118 15.97 -10.03 -8.32
C SER A 118 17.48 -10.22 -8.48
N ASN A 119 18.24 -9.93 -7.45
CA ASN A 119 19.68 -10.18 -7.43
C ASN A 119 20.01 -11.64 -7.11
N ASP A 120 19.08 -12.35 -6.41
CA ASP A 120 19.21 -13.75 -6.05
C ASP A 120 17.85 -14.45 -6.17
N SER A 121 17.75 -15.47 -7.01
CA SER A 121 16.53 -16.25 -7.21
C SER A 121 16.14 -17.11 -6.00
N ASN A 122 17.09 -17.42 -5.10
CA ASN A 122 16.79 -18.17 -3.87
C ASN A 122 16.26 -17.26 -2.75
N ASN A 123 16.49 -15.96 -2.86
CA ASN A 123 15.92 -14.93 -1.99
C ASN A 123 15.43 -13.76 -2.86
N PRO A 124 14.34 -13.96 -3.60
CA PRO A 124 13.89 -12.99 -4.59
C PRO A 124 13.43 -11.67 -3.96
N ALA A 125 13.62 -10.60 -4.72
CA ALA A 125 12.97 -9.34 -4.41
C ALA A 125 11.46 -9.49 -4.52
N LYS A 126 10.73 -8.78 -3.65
CA LYS A 126 9.27 -8.71 -3.62
C LYS A 126 8.86 -7.26 -3.63
N PHE A 127 8.50 -6.75 -4.78
CA PHE A 127 8.13 -5.36 -4.95
C PHE A 127 6.64 -5.19 -4.72
N TYR A 128 6.26 -4.44 -3.69
CA TYR A 128 4.89 -3.97 -3.49
C TYR A 128 4.71 -2.64 -4.23
N LEU A 129 3.61 -2.52 -4.97
CA LEU A 129 3.35 -1.45 -5.93
C LEU A 129 2.09 -0.67 -5.54
N ASN A 130 2.18 0.66 -5.57
CA ASN A 130 1.00 1.54 -5.52
C ASN A 130 1.07 2.56 -6.64
N SER A 131 -0.04 2.79 -7.33
CA SER A 131 -0.10 3.75 -8.43
C SER A 131 -1.36 4.58 -8.39
N ALA A 132 -1.22 5.86 -8.70
CA ALA A 132 -2.30 6.84 -8.78
C ALA A 132 -2.24 7.61 -10.10
N PRO A 133 -3.35 8.23 -10.57
CA PRO A 133 -3.31 9.15 -11.72
C PRO A 133 -2.38 10.32 -11.46
N ALA A 134 -1.68 10.75 -12.50
CA ALA A 134 -0.75 11.88 -12.45
C ALA A 134 -1.12 12.94 -13.49
N HIS A 135 -1.05 14.21 -13.10
CA HIS A 135 -1.35 15.36 -13.96
C HIS A 135 -0.06 16.05 -14.49
N THR A 136 1.11 15.65 -13.96
CA THR A 136 2.41 16.13 -14.40
C THR A 136 3.48 15.06 -14.17
N THR A 137 4.67 15.28 -14.71
CA THR A 137 5.81 14.37 -14.57
C THR A 137 6.78 14.92 -13.52
N TYR A 138 7.10 14.09 -12.52
CA TYR A 138 8.16 14.35 -11.56
C TYR A 138 9.31 13.36 -11.75
N PRO A 139 10.54 13.70 -11.34
CA PRO A 139 11.70 12.81 -11.45
C PRO A 139 11.52 11.50 -10.68
N THR A 140 12.17 10.45 -11.17
CA THR A 140 12.30 9.18 -10.42
C THR A 140 13.24 9.39 -9.24
N VAL A 141 12.81 8.99 -8.03
CA VAL A 141 13.54 9.19 -6.78
C VAL A 141 13.55 7.91 -5.97
N LYS A 142 14.74 7.41 -5.65
CA LYS A 142 14.92 6.35 -4.65
C LYS A 142 14.98 6.97 -3.26
N VAL A 143 14.34 6.31 -2.29
CA VAL A 143 14.39 6.64 -0.86
C VAL A 143 14.75 5.37 -0.09
N SER A 144 15.93 5.30 0.49
CA SER A 144 16.27 4.19 1.37
C SER A 144 15.51 4.29 2.70
N LEU A 145 15.34 3.16 3.40
CA LEU A 145 14.74 3.17 4.74
C LEU A 145 15.50 4.11 5.71
N ALA A 146 16.81 4.30 5.51
CA ALA A 146 17.62 5.20 6.33
C ALA A 146 17.28 6.68 6.08
N GLU A 147 16.90 7.04 4.86
CA GLU A 147 16.55 8.42 4.42
C GLU A 147 15.08 8.78 4.69
N ALA A 148 14.24 7.81 5.05
CA ALA A 148 12.85 8.09 5.38
C ALA A 148 12.72 9.09 6.54
N ASN A 149 11.72 9.97 6.44
CA ASN A 149 11.36 10.82 7.59
C ASN A 149 10.68 9.95 8.65
N LYS A 150 11.32 9.80 9.81
CA LYS A 150 10.89 8.86 10.87
C LYS A 150 10.19 9.58 12.01
N LEU A 151 9.01 9.06 12.37
CA LEU A 151 8.25 9.53 13.53
C LEU A 151 8.08 8.36 14.50
N GLU A 152 8.53 8.53 15.74
CA GLU A 152 8.23 7.60 16.84
C GLU A 152 6.91 8.03 17.50
N LEU A 153 5.91 7.18 17.47
CA LEU A 153 4.56 7.48 17.94
C LEU A 153 4.05 6.40 18.91
N GLY A 154 3.14 6.84 19.80
CA GLY A 154 2.51 5.96 20.78
C GLY A 154 3.44 5.51 21.88
N THR A 155 2.96 4.64 22.75
CA THR A 155 3.70 4.09 23.89
C THR A 155 3.40 2.61 24.07
N ILE A 156 4.23 1.91 24.84
CA ILE A 156 4.00 0.51 25.18
C ILE A 156 2.78 0.32 26.08
N GLU A 157 2.50 1.31 26.94
CA GLU A 157 1.34 1.28 27.84
C GLU A 157 0.00 1.30 27.09
N THR A 158 -0.01 1.94 25.92
CA THR A 158 -1.18 1.97 25.04
C THR A 158 -1.10 0.92 23.93
N ALA A 159 -0.10 0.05 23.96
CA ALA A 159 0.13 -1.04 23.00
C ALA A 159 0.16 -0.57 21.52
N ASN A 160 0.64 0.66 21.27
CA ASN A 160 0.74 1.25 19.94
C ASN A 160 2.07 1.97 19.67
N HIS A 161 3.13 1.64 20.41
CA HIS A 161 4.47 2.17 20.17
C HIS A 161 4.97 1.69 18.78
N ARG A 162 5.28 2.63 17.89
CA ARG A 162 5.60 2.35 16.49
C ARG A 162 6.48 3.40 15.87
N THR A 163 7.24 3.01 14.86
CA THR A 163 7.97 3.91 13.96
C THR A 163 7.17 4.08 12.68
N VAL A 164 6.83 5.30 12.31
CA VAL A 164 6.27 5.64 11.00
C VAL A 164 7.38 6.14 10.10
N ASN A 165 7.70 5.38 9.06
CA ASN A 165 8.67 5.71 8.03
C ASN A 165 7.95 6.35 6.86
N GLN A 166 7.98 7.67 6.76
CA GLN A 166 7.41 8.43 5.66
C GLN A 166 8.43 8.47 4.52
N MET A 167 8.12 7.79 3.41
CA MET A 167 9.06 7.58 2.31
C MET A 167 8.68 8.38 1.06
N ILE A 168 7.45 8.27 0.60
CA ILE A 168 6.91 8.99 -0.55
C ILE A 168 5.78 9.88 -0.03
N ILE A 169 6.14 11.04 0.48
CA ILE A 169 5.22 12.11 0.91
C ILE A 169 5.80 13.45 0.50
N GLY A 170 4.99 14.49 0.41
CA GLY A 170 5.37 15.80 -0.12
C GLY A 170 6.61 16.45 0.50
N SER A 171 6.95 16.12 1.77
CA SER A 171 8.16 16.61 2.43
C SER A 171 9.43 15.81 2.11
N VAL A 172 9.32 14.66 1.45
CA VAL A 172 10.44 13.77 1.08
C VAL A 172 10.55 13.67 -0.44
N VAL A 173 9.45 13.37 -1.13
CA VAL A 173 9.38 13.24 -2.59
C VAL A 173 8.17 14.00 -3.11
N THR A 174 8.39 14.86 -4.10
CA THR A 174 7.28 15.55 -4.78
C THR A 174 6.53 14.57 -5.68
N THR A 175 5.22 14.44 -5.47
CA THR A 175 4.31 13.58 -6.23
C THR A 175 3.10 14.37 -6.71
N CYS A 176 2.27 13.78 -7.59
CA CYS A 176 0.99 14.40 -7.96
C CYS A 176 -0.06 14.23 -6.84
N GLN A 177 -0.20 13.04 -6.31
CA GLN A 177 -1.13 12.71 -5.24
C GLN A 177 -0.77 11.41 -4.48
N LEU A 178 0.13 10.59 -5.02
CA LEU A 178 0.52 9.34 -4.40
C LEU A 178 1.36 9.61 -3.16
N GLN A 179 0.97 9.00 -2.04
CA GLN A 179 1.77 8.96 -0.83
C GLN A 179 1.93 7.51 -0.38
N MET A 180 3.12 7.16 0.08
CA MET A 180 3.43 5.84 0.62
C MET A 180 4.43 5.93 1.76
N GLY A 181 4.28 5.05 2.70
CA GLY A 181 5.26 4.81 3.74
C GLY A 181 4.97 3.52 4.47
N MET A 182 5.68 3.30 5.55
CA MET A 182 5.63 2.06 6.28
C MET A 182 5.62 2.33 7.78
N THR A 183 4.78 1.59 8.49
CA THR A 183 4.70 1.65 9.95
C THR A 183 5.14 0.31 10.54
N GLU A 184 6.12 0.36 11.42
CA GLU A 184 6.67 -0.81 12.12
C GLU A 184 6.25 -0.75 13.59
N LEU A 185 5.43 -1.70 14.05
CA LEU A 185 5.05 -1.80 15.44
C LEU A 185 6.20 -2.39 16.25
N ARG A 186 6.50 -1.78 17.38
CA ARG A 186 7.52 -2.28 18.31
C ARG A 186 7.02 -3.50 19.08
N PRO A 187 7.91 -4.39 19.54
CA PRO A 187 7.53 -5.53 20.35
C PRO A 187 6.63 -5.13 21.54
N GLY A 188 5.54 -5.87 21.74
CA GLY A 188 4.51 -5.56 22.74
C GLY A 188 3.42 -4.59 22.28
N SER A 189 3.55 -4.03 21.09
CA SER A 189 2.55 -3.16 20.48
C SER A 189 1.79 -3.90 19.38
N VAL A 190 0.46 -3.76 19.36
CA VAL A 190 -0.43 -4.49 18.46
C VAL A 190 -1.41 -3.57 17.71
N TRP A 191 -1.64 -2.34 18.19
CA TRP A 191 -2.54 -1.38 17.58
C TRP A 191 -1.84 -0.49 16.56
N ASN A 192 -2.38 -0.39 15.36
CA ASN A 192 -2.04 0.65 14.39
C ASN A 192 -3.21 1.62 14.21
N THR A 193 -2.89 2.86 13.81
CA THR A 193 -3.87 3.90 13.43
C THR A 193 -5.00 4.02 14.45
N MET A 194 -4.60 4.08 15.72
CA MET A 194 -5.51 4.30 16.83
C MET A 194 -5.02 5.53 17.64
N PRO A 195 -5.83 6.59 17.76
CA PRO A 195 -7.22 6.75 17.30
C PRO A 195 -7.41 6.56 15.80
N ALA A 196 -8.54 5.95 15.42
CA ALA A 196 -8.91 5.80 14.02
C ALA A 196 -9.32 7.15 13.41
N HIS A 197 -9.26 7.24 12.09
CA HIS A 197 -9.70 8.42 11.34
C HIS A 197 -10.34 8.01 10.01
N VAL A 198 -10.99 8.95 9.36
CA VAL A 198 -11.52 8.85 8.00
C VAL A 198 -10.98 10.03 7.17
N HIS A 199 -11.21 9.98 5.88
CA HIS A 199 -10.94 11.08 4.95
C HIS A 199 -12.19 11.36 4.12
N ASP A 200 -12.36 12.58 3.65
CA ASP A 200 -13.43 12.87 2.68
C ASP A 200 -13.00 12.52 1.24
N ARG A 201 -11.77 12.85 0.88
CA ARG A 201 -11.26 12.78 -0.49
C ARG A 201 -9.90 12.08 -0.60
N ARG A 202 -9.72 10.98 0.15
CA ARG A 202 -8.51 10.13 0.08
C ARG A 202 -8.89 8.69 0.39
N MET A 203 -8.52 7.78 -0.53
CA MET A 203 -8.54 6.34 -0.25
C MET A 203 -7.18 5.88 0.24
N GLU A 204 -7.15 4.77 0.96
CA GLU A 204 -5.90 4.12 1.37
C GLU A 204 -5.91 2.61 1.05
N VAL A 205 -4.72 2.03 0.94
CA VAL A 205 -4.50 0.59 0.93
C VAL A 205 -3.45 0.27 1.98
N TYR A 206 -3.78 -0.65 2.89
CA TYR A 206 -2.82 -1.21 3.83
C TYR A 206 -2.36 -2.58 3.36
N PHE A 207 -1.06 -2.74 3.19
CA PHE A 207 -0.42 -4.03 2.90
C PHE A 207 0.33 -4.49 4.14
N TYR A 208 -0.02 -5.67 4.65
CA TYR A 208 0.51 -6.21 5.89
C TYR A 208 1.69 -7.16 5.64
N LEU A 209 2.77 -6.99 6.42
CA LEU A 209 3.99 -7.80 6.33
C LEU A 209 4.63 -7.98 7.71
N ASP A 210 5.67 -8.79 7.79
CA ASP A 210 6.36 -9.14 9.03
C ASP A 210 5.39 -9.70 10.11
N ILE A 211 4.29 -10.32 9.69
CA ILE A 211 3.40 -11.03 10.59
C ILE A 211 4.04 -12.38 10.89
N PRO A 212 4.35 -12.70 12.17
CA PRO A 212 4.95 -13.99 12.51
C PRO A 212 4.04 -15.17 12.12
N GLU A 213 4.65 -16.35 11.92
CA GLU A 213 3.90 -17.57 11.64
C GLU A 213 2.84 -17.84 12.74
N ASN A 214 1.67 -18.28 12.33
CA ASN A 214 0.50 -18.52 13.20
C ASN A 214 -0.05 -17.27 13.91
N GLN A 215 0.29 -16.06 13.46
CA GLN A 215 -0.30 -14.81 13.93
C GLN A 215 -1.12 -14.17 12.80
N ALA A 216 -1.99 -13.25 13.17
CA ALA A 216 -2.85 -12.52 12.23
C ALA A 216 -3.13 -11.10 12.71
N VAL A 217 -3.63 -10.26 11.81
CA VAL A 217 -4.08 -8.90 12.12
C VAL A 217 -5.56 -8.79 11.82
N CYS A 218 -6.32 -8.27 12.79
CA CYS A 218 -7.69 -7.84 12.58
C CYS A 218 -7.68 -6.40 12.07
N HIS A 219 -8.00 -6.21 10.78
CA HIS A 219 -8.17 -4.89 10.19
C HIS A 219 -9.58 -4.39 10.41
N PHE A 220 -9.74 -3.24 11.03
CA PHE A 220 -11.02 -2.58 11.24
C PHE A 220 -11.30 -1.59 10.12
N MET A 221 -12.49 -1.68 9.55
CA MET A 221 -12.98 -0.83 8.48
C MET A 221 -14.45 -0.43 8.71
N GLY A 222 -15.04 0.27 7.76
CA GLY A 222 -16.42 0.74 7.85
C GLY A 222 -16.54 2.17 8.37
N GLN A 223 -17.76 2.70 8.44
CA GLN A 223 -17.98 3.99 9.08
C GLN A 223 -17.70 3.90 10.59
N PRO A 224 -17.29 4.97 11.27
CA PRO A 224 -16.96 4.92 12.70
C PRO A 224 -18.06 4.34 13.60
N GLN A 225 -19.33 4.55 13.24
CA GLN A 225 -20.49 4.04 14.00
C GLN A 225 -21.05 2.73 13.45
N GLU A 226 -20.40 2.13 12.46
CA GLU A 226 -20.79 0.88 11.81
C GLU A 226 -19.55 0.10 11.37
N THR A 227 -18.70 -0.26 12.34
CA THR A 227 -17.42 -0.89 12.04
C THR A 227 -17.57 -2.33 11.60
N ARG A 228 -16.68 -2.76 10.74
CA ARG A 228 -16.50 -4.13 10.24
C ARG A 228 -15.05 -4.54 10.44
N HIS A 229 -14.74 -5.79 10.22
CA HIS A 229 -13.36 -6.27 10.28
C HIS A 229 -13.06 -7.30 9.20
N ILE A 230 -11.78 -7.36 8.82
CA ILE A 230 -11.23 -8.39 7.95
C ILE A 230 -9.96 -8.93 8.60
N TRP A 231 -9.90 -10.27 8.77
CA TRP A 231 -8.68 -10.91 9.23
C TRP A 231 -7.66 -10.99 8.09
N MET A 232 -6.45 -10.50 8.37
CA MET A 232 -5.34 -10.36 7.43
C MET A 232 -4.22 -11.31 7.80
N ASN A 233 -3.62 -11.92 6.78
CA ASN A 233 -2.40 -12.70 6.88
C ASN A 233 -1.23 -11.92 6.26
N ASN A 234 -0.03 -12.48 6.39
CA ASN A 234 1.17 -11.91 5.81
C ASN A 234 1.05 -11.77 4.28
N HIS A 235 1.53 -10.64 3.74
CA HIS A 235 1.49 -10.29 2.32
C HIS A 235 0.08 -10.09 1.72
N GLN A 236 -0.91 -9.82 2.54
CA GLN A 236 -2.25 -9.42 2.08
C GLN A 236 -2.44 -7.91 2.20
N ALA A 237 -3.30 -7.36 1.35
CA ALA A 237 -3.66 -5.95 1.40
C ALA A 237 -5.17 -5.75 1.55
N VAL A 238 -5.58 -4.58 2.01
CA VAL A 238 -6.98 -4.20 2.16
C VAL A 238 -7.20 -2.79 1.62
N ILE A 239 -8.24 -2.65 0.80
CA ILE A 239 -8.67 -1.36 0.25
C ILE A 239 -9.54 -0.66 1.30
N SER A 240 -9.19 0.57 1.65
CA SER A 240 -9.92 1.42 2.58
C SER A 240 -10.51 2.61 1.83
N PRO A 241 -11.84 2.61 1.59
CA PRO A 241 -12.53 3.75 1.00
C PRO A 241 -12.40 5.04 1.83
N PRO A 242 -12.58 6.23 1.25
CA PRO A 242 -12.48 7.51 1.97
C PRO A 242 -13.34 7.56 3.24
N TRP A 243 -14.57 7.07 3.17
CA TRP A 243 -15.54 7.05 4.27
C TRP A 243 -15.25 6.01 5.37
N SER A 244 -14.27 5.15 5.15
CA SER A 244 -13.95 4.03 6.04
C SER A 244 -12.81 4.40 6.98
N ILE A 245 -12.93 4.04 8.25
CA ILE A 245 -11.74 3.95 9.09
C ILE A 245 -10.81 2.86 8.55
N HIS A 246 -9.53 2.96 8.87
CA HIS A 246 -8.50 1.98 8.53
C HIS A 246 -7.55 1.84 9.71
N SER A 247 -7.86 0.93 10.58
CA SER A 247 -7.12 0.65 11.82
C SER A 247 -6.88 -0.86 11.91
N GLY A 248 -6.05 -1.29 12.83
CA GLY A 248 -5.80 -2.71 13.01
C GLY A 248 -5.27 -3.07 14.39
N SER A 249 -5.48 -4.33 14.77
CA SER A 249 -4.89 -4.92 15.96
C SER A 249 -4.41 -6.34 15.66
N GLY A 250 -3.13 -6.60 15.90
CA GLY A 250 -2.53 -7.92 15.68
C GLY A 250 -2.55 -8.80 16.91
N THR A 251 -2.36 -10.09 16.69
CA THR A 251 -2.07 -11.06 17.75
C THR A 251 -0.59 -11.04 18.18
N SER A 252 0.25 -10.32 17.41
CA SER A 252 1.65 -9.98 17.68
C SER A 252 1.95 -8.62 17.06
N ASN A 253 3.16 -8.09 17.23
CA ASN A 253 3.62 -6.94 16.45
C ASN A 253 3.83 -7.31 14.98
N TYR A 254 3.71 -6.34 14.10
CA TYR A 254 3.78 -6.49 12.65
C TYR A 254 4.21 -5.17 12.00
N THR A 255 4.42 -5.22 10.72
CA THR A 255 4.65 -4.05 9.87
C THR A 255 3.49 -3.91 8.87
N PHE A 256 3.17 -2.70 8.46
CA PHE A 256 2.30 -2.48 7.33
C PHE A 256 2.77 -1.30 6.49
N ILE A 257 2.59 -1.42 5.17
CA ILE A 257 2.75 -0.32 4.23
C ILE A 257 1.38 0.33 4.06
N TRP A 258 1.34 1.64 4.20
CA TRP A 258 0.20 2.46 3.83
C TRP A 258 0.50 3.17 2.51
N GLY A 259 -0.46 3.10 1.60
CA GLY A 259 -0.41 3.83 0.34
C GLY A 259 -1.73 4.52 0.12
N MET A 260 -1.71 5.78 -0.30
CA MET A 260 -2.90 6.62 -0.38
C MET A 260 -2.85 7.60 -1.54
N ALA A 261 -4.02 7.99 -2.03
CA ALA A 261 -4.19 9.03 -3.05
C ALA A 261 -5.59 9.64 -2.96
N GLY A 262 -5.72 10.86 -3.44
CA GLY A 262 -6.96 11.63 -3.49
C GLY A 262 -6.68 13.12 -3.45
N GLU A 263 -7.74 13.93 -3.33
CA GLU A 263 -7.63 15.39 -3.26
C GLU A 263 -7.13 15.91 -1.90
N ASN A 264 -7.22 15.10 -0.83
CA ASN A 264 -6.61 15.42 0.46
C ASN A 264 -5.11 15.12 0.37
N LEU A 265 -4.31 16.12 -0.02
CA LEU A 265 -2.90 15.97 -0.39
C LEU A 265 -1.94 16.06 0.78
N ASP A 266 -2.28 16.77 1.83
CA ASP A 266 -1.38 16.89 2.99
C ASP A 266 -1.48 15.64 3.86
N TYR A 267 -0.35 15.11 4.32
CA TYR A 267 -0.32 13.90 5.16
C TYR A 267 -1.29 13.99 6.35
N GLY A 268 -1.45 15.19 6.91
CA GLY A 268 -2.33 15.47 8.05
C GLY A 268 -3.81 15.67 7.72
N ASP A 269 -4.24 15.57 6.46
CA ASP A 269 -5.64 15.71 6.06
C ASP A 269 -6.45 14.49 6.50
N MET A 270 -6.87 14.47 7.76
CA MET A 270 -7.61 13.36 8.36
C MET A 270 -8.60 13.84 9.41
N ASP A 271 -9.77 13.21 9.46
CA ASP A 271 -10.82 13.44 10.44
C ASP A 271 -10.75 12.38 11.52
N VAL A 272 -10.10 12.74 12.64
CA VAL A 272 -9.85 11.81 13.75
C VAL A 272 -11.15 11.49 14.50
N CYS A 273 -11.43 10.21 14.69
CA CYS A 273 -12.56 9.71 15.45
C CYS A 273 -12.19 9.57 16.94
N LYS A 274 -13.10 9.95 17.83
CA LYS A 274 -12.90 9.60 19.24
C LYS A 274 -13.05 8.08 19.40
N ILE A 275 -12.13 7.45 20.14
CA ILE A 275 -12.14 5.99 20.35
C ILE A 275 -13.48 5.53 20.96
N THR A 276 -14.07 6.34 21.84
CA THR A 276 -15.34 6.05 22.51
C THR A 276 -16.57 6.15 21.59
N ASP A 277 -16.40 6.70 20.39
CA ASP A 277 -17.50 6.85 19.41
C ASP A 277 -17.53 5.69 18.39
N LEU A 278 -16.50 4.83 18.38
CA LEU A 278 -16.47 3.64 17.52
C LEU A 278 -17.50 2.58 17.96
N ARG A 279 -18.19 1.97 17.00
CA ARG A 279 -19.20 0.94 17.25
C ARG A 279 -19.17 -0.17 16.21
#